data_2689953ff3113c43b2905d208cce5222
#
_entry.id   2689953ff3113c43b2905d208cce5222
#
_cell.length_a   1.000
_cell.length_b   1.000
_cell.length_c   1.000
_cell.angle_alpha   90.00
_cell.angle_beta   90.00
_cell.angle_gamma   90.00
#
_symmetry.space_group_name_H-M   'P 1'
#
loop_
_entity.id
_entity.type
_entity.pdbx_description
1 polymer ?
#
loop_
_entity_poly.entity_id
_entity_poly.type
_entity_poly.pdbx_seq_one_letter_code
_entity_poly.pdbx_strand_id
1 'polypeptide(L)'
;MASIRKRGKSYQITVSNGRDIHDKQILETATWTPDPNKTDKQNQKALERFAMDFEDRVKSGKYLDGEKMTFQGFAGRWMEEYAKMRLESTTTEIYRLLLDAHVIPVIGHLRLSRVQPQHLNRLYAGMLKQRKDGRPGGYSPTTVKRVHAIVSSIMSTAVQWDIITDSPCRRIKPPRQEKREVSFFTPEQASIFLAELDRGTMEGTIPLQHNIFFQLALSCGLRRGEAVALQWKDIDFADGTVTINKSMAIVEGKKYLKTPKNRTSERIISVPAHVLGMLGRYRLEYDAYRAQLGSQWAGSGHLFIQWDGSQMYPSTPDHAMRKIIARYNGAHEEKLPHVTPHGLRHTSATLLISQNVDIRTVPNRLGHAQTSTAMNIYTHALQKKDAQAAETLENLLMQKN
;
A
#
# COMPACT_ATOMS: atom_id res chain seq x y z
N MET A 1 25.58 -7.81 -43.27
CA MET A 1 26.08 -9.16 -42.94
C MET A 1 26.74 -9.13 -41.56
N ALA A 2 26.55 -10.19 -40.80
CA ALA A 2 27.25 -10.39 -39.53
C ALA A 2 28.76 -10.48 -39.74
N SER A 3 29.55 -9.75 -38.96
CA SER A 3 31.00 -9.86 -38.90
C SER A 3 31.38 -10.87 -37.82
N ILE A 4 32.23 -11.88 -38.17
CA ILE A 4 32.67 -12.92 -37.25
C ILE A 4 34.16 -12.75 -37.00
N ARG A 5 34.55 -12.61 -35.71
CA ARG A 5 35.95 -12.47 -35.31
C ARG A 5 36.31 -13.53 -34.25
N LYS A 6 37.35 -14.30 -34.44
CA LYS A 6 37.86 -15.27 -33.46
C LYS A 6 38.51 -14.54 -32.29
N ARG A 7 38.15 -14.92 -31.06
CA ARG A 7 38.74 -14.42 -29.80
C ARG A 7 39.11 -15.60 -28.89
N GLY A 8 40.36 -16.02 -29.00
CA GLY A 8 40.83 -17.19 -28.24
C GLY A 8 40.05 -18.45 -28.60
N LYS A 9 39.36 -19.07 -27.64
CA LYS A 9 38.53 -20.28 -27.83
C LYS A 9 37.09 -19.98 -28.26
N SER A 10 36.71 -18.72 -28.47
CA SER A 10 35.36 -18.32 -28.84
C SER A 10 35.34 -17.43 -30.10
N TYR A 11 34.15 -17.19 -30.64
CA TYR A 11 33.92 -16.28 -31.77
C TYR A 11 33.00 -15.16 -31.35
N GLN A 12 33.38 -13.93 -31.66
CA GLN A 12 32.53 -12.74 -31.50
C GLN A 12 31.84 -12.47 -32.84
N ILE A 13 30.51 -12.41 -32.81
CA ILE A 13 29.68 -12.04 -33.96
C ILE A 13 29.18 -10.61 -33.70
N THR A 14 29.31 -9.73 -34.70
CA THR A 14 28.89 -8.34 -34.64
C THR A 14 27.94 -8.05 -35.79
N VAL A 15 26.78 -7.42 -35.48
CA VAL A 15 25.76 -7.04 -36.44
C VAL A 15 25.42 -5.56 -36.22
N SER A 16 25.23 -4.81 -37.31
CA SER A 16 24.75 -3.42 -37.23
C SER A 16 23.25 -3.39 -37.00
N ASN A 17 22.83 -2.58 -36.05
CA ASN A 17 21.44 -2.36 -35.65
C ASN A 17 20.99 -0.89 -35.92
N GLY A 18 21.44 -0.33 -37.07
CA GLY A 18 21.13 1.04 -37.44
C GLY A 18 22.09 2.06 -36.84
N ARG A 19 21.61 3.30 -36.72
CA ARG A 19 22.35 4.45 -36.15
C ARG A 19 21.52 5.14 -35.07
N ASP A 20 22.20 5.72 -34.10
CA ASP A 20 21.56 6.54 -33.05
C ASP A 20 21.21 7.96 -33.54
N ILE A 21 20.62 8.76 -32.66
CA ILE A 21 20.24 10.17 -32.95
C ILE A 21 21.45 11.09 -33.28
N HIS A 22 22.66 10.63 -33.00
CA HIS A 22 23.92 11.33 -33.30
C HIS A 22 24.65 10.71 -34.50
N ASP A 23 23.94 9.96 -35.35
CA ASP A 23 24.47 9.26 -36.54
C ASP A 23 25.57 8.20 -36.25
N LYS A 24 25.73 7.80 -34.98
CA LYS A 24 26.69 6.77 -34.59
C LYS A 24 26.09 5.38 -34.79
N GLN A 25 26.86 4.50 -35.41
CA GLN A 25 26.44 3.11 -35.70
C GLN A 25 26.23 2.32 -34.40
N ILE A 26 25.04 1.76 -34.25
CA ILE A 26 24.70 0.83 -33.14
C ILE A 26 25.15 -0.55 -33.58
N LEU A 27 26.06 -1.17 -32.81
CA LEU A 27 26.59 -2.50 -33.05
C LEU A 27 26.12 -3.47 -31.95
N GLU A 28 25.47 -4.56 -32.39
CA GLU A 28 25.10 -5.66 -31.51
C GLU A 28 26.13 -6.77 -31.59
N THR A 29 26.50 -7.34 -30.45
CA THR A 29 27.52 -8.36 -30.37
C THR A 29 27.03 -9.59 -29.61
N ALA A 30 27.34 -10.77 -30.15
CA ALA A 30 27.13 -12.05 -29.48
C ALA A 30 28.43 -12.87 -29.46
N THR A 31 28.60 -13.71 -28.44
CA THR A 31 29.74 -14.63 -28.34
C THR A 31 29.24 -16.04 -28.51
N TRP A 32 29.91 -16.81 -29.38
CA TRP A 32 29.66 -18.21 -29.59
C TRP A 32 30.92 -19.01 -29.28
N THR A 33 30.76 -20.15 -28.58
CA THR A 33 31.89 -21.04 -28.22
C THR A 33 31.69 -22.39 -28.87
N PRO A 34 32.72 -22.94 -29.54
CA PRO A 34 32.67 -24.30 -30.14
C PRO A 34 32.35 -25.36 -29.08
N ASP A 35 31.56 -26.34 -29.47
CA ASP A 35 31.28 -27.52 -28.66
C ASP A 35 32.46 -28.49 -28.77
N PRO A 36 33.15 -28.86 -27.68
CA PRO A 36 34.30 -29.73 -27.70
C PRO A 36 33.96 -31.15 -28.14
N ASN A 37 32.70 -31.53 -28.13
CA ASN A 37 32.25 -32.88 -28.57
C ASN A 37 31.90 -32.95 -30.07
N LYS A 38 32.06 -31.83 -30.81
CA LYS A 38 31.78 -31.77 -32.28
C LYS A 38 33.05 -31.60 -33.08
N THR A 39 33.01 -32.11 -34.30
CA THR A 39 34.11 -31.91 -35.26
C THR A 39 34.20 -30.43 -35.67
N ASP A 40 35.38 -29.99 -36.13
CA ASP A 40 35.58 -28.61 -36.60
C ASP A 40 34.58 -28.22 -37.70
N LYS A 41 34.29 -29.14 -38.64
CA LYS A 41 33.30 -28.91 -39.70
C LYS A 41 31.88 -28.72 -39.14
N GLN A 42 31.52 -29.48 -38.11
CA GLN A 42 30.22 -29.34 -37.42
C GLN A 42 30.14 -28.03 -36.64
N ASN A 43 31.21 -27.65 -35.96
CA ASN A 43 31.31 -26.37 -35.25
C ASN A 43 31.27 -25.18 -36.23
N GLN A 44 31.95 -25.27 -37.38
CA GLN A 44 31.89 -24.21 -38.40
C GLN A 44 30.47 -24.01 -38.91
N LYS A 45 29.74 -25.08 -39.26
CA LYS A 45 28.36 -25.01 -39.72
C LYS A 45 27.42 -24.48 -38.64
N ALA A 46 27.66 -24.83 -37.36
CA ALA A 46 26.90 -24.34 -36.24
C ALA A 46 27.13 -22.82 -35.96
N LEU A 47 28.38 -22.36 -36.15
CA LEU A 47 28.74 -20.94 -36.04
C LEU A 47 28.06 -20.11 -37.14
N GLU A 48 28.10 -20.58 -38.40
CA GLU A 48 27.43 -19.88 -39.52
C GLU A 48 25.94 -19.79 -39.30
N ARG A 49 25.28 -20.87 -38.88
CA ARG A 49 23.85 -20.86 -38.54
C ARG A 49 23.55 -19.92 -37.39
N PHE A 50 24.35 -19.92 -36.33
CA PHE A 50 24.21 -19.01 -35.22
C PHE A 50 24.35 -17.54 -35.64
N ALA A 51 25.32 -17.24 -36.54
CA ALA A 51 25.52 -15.88 -37.04
C ALA A 51 24.34 -15.41 -37.90
N MET A 52 23.78 -16.27 -38.75
CA MET A 52 22.58 -15.97 -39.54
C MET A 52 21.36 -15.72 -38.61
N ASP A 53 21.09 -16.62 -37.67
CA ASP A 53 19.99 -16.47 -36.71
C ASP A 53 20.15 -15.21 -35.85
N PHE A 54 21.38 -14.83 -35.52
CA PHE A 54 21.67 -13.61 -34.76
C PHE A 54 21.42 -12.35 -35.62
N GLU A 55 21.88 -12.36 -36.89
CA GLU A 55 21.64 -11.26 -37.83
C GLU A 55 20.14 -11.03 -38.07
N ASP A 56 19.38 -12.11 -38.30
CA ASP A 56 17.93 -12.04 -38.50
C ASP A 56 17.22 -11.52 -37.28
N ARG A 57 17.62 -11.90 -36.07
CA ARG A 57 17.05 -11.38 -34.83
C ARG A 57 17.32 -9.87 -34.62
N VAL A 58 18.55 -9.44 -34.94
CA VAL A 58 18.93 -8.03 -34.85
C VAL A 58 18.15 -7.20 -35.89
N LYS A 59 18.14 -7.60 -37.13
CA LYS A 59 17.47 -6.89 -38.22
C LYS A 59 15.95 -6.87 -38.13
N SER A 60 15.36 -7.94 -37.59
CA SER A 60 13.89 -7.99 -37.35
C SER A 60 13.43 -7.27 -36.09
N GLY A 61 14.32 -6.57 -35.37
CA GLY A 61 14.03 -5.93 -34.12
C GLY A 61 13.72 -6.91 -32.97
N LYS A 62 13.96 -8.21 -33.15
CA LYS A 62 13.73 -9.23 -32.13
C LYS A 62 14.91 -9.44 -31.19
N TYR A 63 16.01 -8.74 -31.42
CA TYR A 63 17.13 -8.69 -30.49
C TYR A 63 16.93 -7.56 -29.50
N LEU A 64 16.44 -7.92 -28.36
CA LEU A 64 16.02 -6.97 -27.33
C LEU A 64 17.13 -6.82 -26.26
N ASP A 65 17.24 -5.63 -25.67
CA ASP A 65 18.23 -5.30 -24.63
C ASP A 65 18.12 -6.21 -23.38
N GLY A 66 16.99 -6.86 -23.18
CA GLY A 66 16.78 -7.83 -22.10
C GLY A 66 17.73 -9.02 -22.09
N GLU A 67 18.42 -9.31 -23.21
CA GLU A 67 19.48 -10.32 -23.26
C GLU A 67 20.78 -9.87 -22.57
N LYS A 68 21.00 -8.57 -22.44
CA LYS A 68 22.18 -7.97 -21.80
C LYS A 68 21.88 -7.46 -20.39
N MET A 69 20.69 -6.94 -20.20
CA MET A 69 20.27 -6.30 -18.95
C MET A 69 19.82 -7.31 -17.90
N THR A 70 20.30 -7.16 -16.65
CA THR A 70 19.82 -7.97 -15.53
C THR A 70 18.47 -7.45 -15.01
N PHE A 71 17.73 -8.30 -14.29
CA PHE A 71 16.49 -7.89 -13.63
C PHE A 71 16.74 -6.72 -12.67
N GLN A 72 17.80 -6.75 -11.86
CA GLN A 72 18.18 -5.65 -10.96
C GLN A 72 18.45 -4.35 -11.71
N GLY A 73 19.21 -4.41 -12.81
CA GLY A 73 19.50 -3.23 -13.63
C GLY A 73 18.26 -2.60 -14.21
N PHE A 74 17.33 -3.42 -14.75
CA PHE A 74 16.07 -2.92 -15.27
C PHE A 74 15.12 -2.44 -14.17
N ALA A 75 15.06 -3.13 -13.02
CA ALA A 75 14.25 -2.70 -11.87
C ALA A 75 14.69 -1.31 -11.35
N GLY A 76 16.00 -1.04 -11.30
CA GLY A 76 16.54 0.28 -10.99
C GLY A 76 16.09 1.34 -11.99
N ARG A 77 16.24 1.08 -13.30
CA ARG A 77 15.77 1.96 -14.36
C ARG A 77 14.25 2.19 -14.28
N TRP A 78 13.46 1.13 -14.07
CA TRP A 78 12.01 1.20 -13.90
C TRP A 78 11.61 2.06 -12.70
N MET A 79 12.33 1.97 -11.58
CA MET A 79 12.09 2.82 -10.40
C MET A 79 12.28 4.29 -10.72
N GLU A 80 13.33 4.67 -11.48
CA GLU A 80 13.62 6.07 -11.82
C GLU A 80 12.69 6.60 -12.92
N GLU A 81 12.55 5.87 -14.02
CA GLU A 81 11.89 6.37 -15.24
C GLU A 81 10.37 6.13 -15.25
N TYR A 82 9.86 5.17 -14.45
CA TYR A 82 8.43 4.84 -14.39
C TYR A 82 7.81 5.09 -13.03
N ALA A 83 8.36 4.46 -11.98
CA ALA A 83 7.72 4.45 -10.67
C ALA A 83 7.66 5.85 -10.04
N LYS A 84 8.76 6.59 -10.03
CA LYS A 84 8.83 7.94 -9.45
C LYS A 84 7.90 8.93 -10.16
N MET A 85 7.67 8.75 -11.46
CA MET A 85 6.82 9.67 -12.22
C MET A 85 5.33 9.33 -12.16
N ARG A 86 4.97 8.06 -11.97
CA ARG A 86 3.58 7.57 -12.11
C ARG A 86 2.97 7.08 -10.83
N LEU A 87 3.78 6.73 -9.83
CA LEU A 87 3.31 6.20 -8.57
C LEU A 87 3.46 7.23 -7.45
N GLU A 88 2.63 7.10 -6.43
CA GLU A 88 2.78 7.86 -5.19
C GLU A 88 4.08 7.54 -4.48
N SER A 89 4.72 8.54 -3.87
CA SER A 89 5.98 8.39 -3.13
C SER A 89 5.93 7.26 -2.09
N THR A 90 4.82 7.12 -1.37
CA THR A 90 4.63 6.02 -0.41
C THR A 90 4.58 4.64 -1.08
N THR A 91 4.02 4.54 -2.28
CA THR A 91 3.98 3.29 -3.05
C THR A 91 5.36 2.95 -3.58
N THR A 92 6.05 3.95 -4.13
CA THR A 92 7.42 3.83 -4.64
C THR A 92 8.37 3.34 -3.55
N GLU A 93 8.29 3.91 -2.34
CA GLU A 93 9.11 3.47 -1.19
C GLU A 93 8.82 2.01 -0.80
N ILE A 94 7.53 1.64 -0.66
CA ILE A 94 7.15 0.25 -0.35
C ILE A 94 7.66 -0.70 -1.44
N TYR A 95 7.58 -0.30 -2.70
CA TYR A 95 8.04 -1.10 -3.82
C TYR A 95 9.56 -1.31 -3.75
N ARG A 96 10.32 -0.24 -3.49
CA ARG A 96 11.76 -0.32 -3.30
C ARG A 96 12.12 -1.29 -2.17
N LEU A 97 11.53 -1.09 -0.98
CA LEU A 97 11.79 -1.95 0.18
C LEU A 97 11.48 -3.43 -0.11
N LEU A 98 10.37 -3.73 -0.78
CA LEU A 98 10.00 -5.11 -1.11
C LEU A 98 10.89 -5.72 -2.20
N LEU A 99 11.33 -4.93 -3.19
CA LEU A 99 12.29 -5.36 -4.21
C LEU A 99 13.62 -5.71 -3.57
N ASP A 100 14.18 -4.80 -2.77
CA ASP A 100 15.51 -4.96 -2.17
C ASP A 100 15.53 -6.12 -1.16
N ALA A 101 14.49 -6.25 -0.33
CA ALA A 101 14.43 -7.29 0.67
C ALA A 101 14.17 -8.70 0.10
N HIS A 102 13.34 -8.81 -0.95
CA HIS A 102 12.81 -10.12 -1.37
C HIS A 102 13.17 -10.53 -2.79
N VAL A 103 13.13 -9.61 -3.74
CA VAL A 103 13.23 -9.93 -5.17
C VAL A 103 14.65 -9.92 -5.66
N ILE A 104 15.37 -8.82 -5.43
CA ILE A 104 16.74 -8.62 -5.92
C ILE A 104 17.70 -9.71 -5.43
N PRO A 105 17.68 -10.15 -4.16
CA PRO A 105 18.56 -11.22 -3.69
C PRO A 105 18.32 -12.57 -4.34
N VAL A 106 17.17 -12.79 -4.99
CA VAL A 106 16.79 -14.09 -5.55
C VAL A 106 16.90 -14.12 -7.09
N ILE A 107 16.40 -13.08 -7.77
CA ILE A 107 16.37 -13.04 -9.24
C ILE A 107 17.09 -11.83 -9.83
N GLY A 108 17.62 -10.92 -9.01
CA GLY A 108 18.24 -9.67 -9.47
C GLY A 108 19.42 -9.89 -10.43
N HIS A 109 20.21 -10.94 -10.22
CA HIS A 109 21.36 -11.31 -11.04
C HIS A 109 21.01 -11.96 -12.39
N LEU A 110 19.76 -12.44 -12.54
CA LEU A 110 19.32 -13.06 -13.77
C LEU A 110 19.16 -12.03 -14.88
N ARG A 111 19.54 -12.40 -16.11
CA ARG A 111 19.19 -11.58 -17.27
C ARG A 111 17.69 -11.51 -17.43
N LEU A 112 17.16 -10.33 -17.77
CA LEU A 112 15.72 -10.08 -17.80
C LEU A 112 14.98 -11.06 -18.71
N SER A 113 15.54 -11.38 -19.88
CA SER A 113 15.03 -12.39 -20.83
C SER A 113 15.08 -13.83 -20.30
N ARG A 114 15.90 -14.10 -19.26
CA ARG A 114 16.06 -15.43 -18.66
C ARG A 114 15.22 -15.63 -17.39
N VAL A 115 14.48 -14.62 -16.95
CA VAL A 115 13.54 -14.79 -15.85
C VAL A 115 12.37 -15.66 -16.30
N GLN A 116 12.22 -16.82 -15.67
CA GLN A 116 11.22 -17.84 -15.99
C GLN A 116 10.18 -17.99 -14.88
N PRO A 117 8.98 -18.53 -15.17
CA PRO A 117 7.95 -18.79 -14.18
C PRO A 117 8.44 -19.57 -12.96
N GLN A 118 9.32 -20.58 -13.17
CA GLN A 118 9.88 -21.37 -12.07
C GLN A 118 10.69 -20.55 -11.06
N HIS A 119 11.41 -19.50 -11.50
CA HIS A 119 12.17 -18.63 -10.61
C HIS A 119 11.22 -17.84 -9.68
N LEU A 120 10.11 -17.35 -10.22
CA LEU A 120 9.09 -16.62 -9.46
C LEU A 120 8.33 -17.54 -8.50
N ASN A 121 7.98 -18.76 -8.92
CA ASN A 121 7.35 -19.75 -8.05
C ASN A 121 8.27 -20.10 -6.88
N ARG A 122 9.58 -20.28 -7.11
CA ARG A 122 10.56 -20.54 -6.06
C ARG A 122 10.67 -19.36 -5.09
N LEU A 123 10.68 -18.12 -5.60
CA LEU A 123 10.67 -16.90 -4.79
C LEU A 123 9.44 -16.87 -3.88
N TYR A 124 8.24 -17.09 -4.42
CA TYR A 124 6.99 -17.02 -3.64
C TYR A 124 6.89 -18.15 -2.62
N ALA A 125 7.27 -19.37 -2.99
CA ALA A 125 7.33 -20.50 -2.07
C ALA A 125 8.32 -20.26 -0.93
N GLY A 126 9.49 -19.71 -1.22
CA GLY A 126 10.48 -19.32 -0.22
C GLY A 126 9.94 -18.27 0.76
N MET A 127 9.24 -17.26 0.27
CA MET A 127 8.62 -16.24 1.11
C MET A 127 7.52 -16.81 2.02
N LEU A 128 6.70 -17.74 1.51
CA LEU A 128 5.66 -18.37 2.31
C LEU A 128 6.22 -19.31 3.38
N LYS A 129 7.39 -19.89 3.15
CA LYS A 129 8.03 -20.85 4.07
C LYS A 129 8.76 -20.15 5.22
N GLN A 130 9.51 -19.09 4.93
CA GLN A 130 10.39 -18.46 5.90
C GLN A 130 10.50 -16.95 5.70
N ARG A 131 10.54 -16.24 6.82
CA ARG A 131 10.80 -14.79 6.88
C ARG A 131 12.30 -14.52 7.01
N LYS A 132 12.75 -13.43 6.37
CA LYS A 132 14.14 -12.96 6.49
C LYS A 132 14.38 -12.03 7.69
N ASP A 133 13.31 -11.57 8.35
CA ASP A 133 13.36 -10.64 9.49
C ASP A 133 13.46 -11.35 10.86
N GLY A 134 13.76 -12.64 10.88
CA GLY A 134 13.94 -13.46 12.09
C GLY A 134 12.65 -13.83 12.82
N ARG A 135 11.50 -13.37 12.39
CA ARG A 135 10.22 -13.75 12.99
C ARG A 135 9.82 -15.17 12.56
N PRO A 136 9.14 -15.95 13.42
CA PRO A 136 8.71 -17.30 13.06
C PRO A 136 7.70 -17.29 11.91
N GLY A 137 7.69 -18.39 11.13
CA GLY A 137 6.79 -18.60 10.00
C GLY A 137 7.20 -17.90 8.70
N GLY A 138 6.30 -17.89 7.71
CA GLY A 138 6.47 -17.24 6.43
C GLY A 138 5.81 -15.86 6.36
N TYR A 139 6.03 -15.16 5.25
CA TYR A 139 5.28 -13.93 4.93
C TYR A 139 3.82 -14.26 4.59
N SER A 140 2.93 -13.32 4.86
CA SER A 140 1.50 -13.50 4.53
C SER A 140 1.29 -13.60 3.00
N PRO A 141 0.26 -14.33 2.53
CA PRO A 141 -0.13 -14.36 1.13
C PRO A 141 -0.32 -12.95 0.53
N THR A 142 -0.80 -12.00 1.33
CA THR A 142 -0.96 -10.59 0.94
C THR A 142 0.39 -9.94 0.59
N THR A 143 1.45 -10.22 1.37
CA THR A 143 2.80 -9.69 1.11
C THR A 143 3.35 -10.29 -0.18
N VAL A 144 3.19 -11.61 -0.37
CA VAL A 144 3.64 -12.30 -1.60
C VAL A 144 2.89 -11.77 -2.83
N LYS A 145 1.57 -11.54 -2.71
CA LYS A 145 0.76 -10.94 -3.78
C LYS A 145 1.23 -9.52 -4.15
N ARG A 146 1.66 -8.72 -3.16
CA ARG A 146 2.26 -7.39 -3.41
C ARG A 146 3.57 -7.52 -4.18
N VAL A 147 4.45 -8.43 -3.77
CA VAL A 147 5.70 -8.73 -4.50
C VAL A 147 5.42 -9.18 -5.92
N HIS A 148 4.44 -10.07 -6.13
CA HIS A 148 4.02 -10.47 -7.47
C HIS A 148 3.55 -9.27 -8.31
N ALA A 149 2.75 -8.37 -7.74
CA ALA A 149 2.24 -7.18 -8.44
C ALA A 149 3.39 -6.26 -8.88
N ILE A 150 4.42 -6.08 -8.04
CA ILE A 150 5.60 -5.27 -8.37
C ILE A 150 6.38 -5.93 -9.51
N VAL A 151 6.72 -7.21 -9.39
CA VAL A 151 7.46 -7.96 -10.44
C VAL A 151 6.68 -7.97 -11.74
N SER A 152 5.36 -8.17 -11.67
CA SER A 152 4.49 -8.16 -12.84
C SER A 152 4.45 -6.79 -13.52
N SER A 153 4.44 -5.69 -12.75
CA SER A 153 4.49 -4.33 -13.28
C SER A 153 5.83 -4.07 -14.00
N ILE A 154 6.96 -4.44 -13.39
CA ILE A 154 8.31 -4.32 -13.99
C ILE A 154 8.38 -5.11 -15.28
N MET A 155 7.99 -6.40 -15.28
CA MET A 155 8.07 -7.25 -16.45
C MET A 155 7.11 -6.81 -17.56
N SER A 156 5.92 -6.30 -17.21
CA SER A 156 4.98 -5.75 -18.19
C SER A 156 5.51 -4.46 -18.83
N THR A 157 6.15 -3.60 -18.03
CA THR A 157 6.83 -2.40 -18.57
C THR A 157 8.00 -2.79 -19.47
N ALA A 158 8.75 -3.83 -19.12
CA ALA A 158 9.82 -4.34 -19.99
C ALA A 158 9.30 -4.83 -21.36
N VAL A 159 8.10 -5.44 -21.39
CA VAL A 159 7.41 -5.77 -22.65
C VAL A 159 6.96 -4.53 -23.38
N GLN A 160 6.36 -3.55 -22.70
CA GLN A 160 5.90 -2.30 -23.32
C GLN A 160 7.03 -1.43 -23.88
N TRP A 161 8.24 -1.56 -23.31
CA TRP A 161 9.43 -0.85 -23.79
C TRP A 161 10.27 -1.68 -24.75
N ASP A 162 9.74 -2.78 -25.27
CA ASP A 162 10.40 -3.69 -26.18
C ASP A 162 11.76 -4.22 -25.68
N ILE A 163 11.92 -4.35 -24.34
CA ILE A 163 13.13 -4.91 -23.72
C ILE A 163 13.08 -6.45 -23.69
N ILE A 164 11.87 -7.02 -23.57
CA ILE A 164 11.60 -8.47 -23.65
C ILE A 164 10.32 -8.71 -24.46
N THR A 165 10.18 -9.91 -25.03
CA THR A 165 9.01 -10.26 -25.88
C THR A 165 7.78 -10.69 -25.08
N ASP A 166 7.96 -11.28 -23.88
CA ASP A 166 6.86 -11.81 -23.07
C ASP A 166 7.19 -11.71 -21.58
N SER A 167 6.14 -11.57 -20.75
CA SER A 167 6.25 -11.53 -19.30
C SER A 167 5.99 -12.92 -18.68
N PRO A 168 6.93 -13.49 -17.92
CA PRO A 168 6.74 -14.77 -17.24
C PRO A 168 5.61 -14.70 -16.19
N CYS A 169 5.27 -13.51 -15.72
CA CYS A 169 4.22 -13.31 -14.71
C CYS A 169 2.82 -13.68 -15.24
N ARG A 170 2.57 -13.62 -16.56
CA ARG A 170 1.28 -14.01 -17.16
C ARG A 170 0.94 -15.48 -16.93
N ARG A 171 1.95 -16.32 -16.72
CA ARG A 171 1.81 -17.77 -16.54
C ARG A 171 1.81 -18.21 -15.08
N ILE A 172 1.75 -17.25 -14.13
CA ILE A 172 1.79 -17.53 -12.69
C ILE A 172 0.60 -16.88 -12.01
N LYS A 173 -0.02 -17.61 -11.11
CA LYS A 173 -1.01 -17.08 -10.19
C LYS A 173 -0.35 -16.87 -8.83
N PRO A 174 -0.43 -15.67 -8.24
CA PRO A 174 0.02 -15.44 -6.87
C PRO A 174 -0.81 -16.28 -5.89
N PRO A 175 -0.30 -16.54 -4.67
CA PRO A 175 -1.04 -17.28 -3.66
C PRO A 175 -2.43 -16.71 -3.43
N ARG A 176 -3.42 -17.58 -3.25
CA ARG A 176 -4.78 -17.17 -2.92
C ARG A 176 -4.78 -16.50 -1.55
N GLN A 177 -5.34 -15.31 -1.50
CA GLN A 177 -5.52 -14.57 -0.25
C GLN A 177 -6.89 -14.95 0.33
N GLU A 178 -6.90 -15.48 1.55
CA GLU A 178 -8.12 -15.56 2.33
C GLU A 178 -8.55 -14.13 2.71
N LYS A 179 -9.81 -13.81 2.48
CA LYS A 179 -10.38 -12.54 2.93
C LYS A 179 -10.41 -12.58 4.47
N ARG A 180 -9.53 -11.82 5.11
CA ARG A 180 -9.65 -11.57 6.55
C ARG A 180 -10.75 -10.54 6.73
N GLU A 181 -11.70 -10.85 7.56
CA GLU A 181 -12.70 -9.88 8.00
C GLU A 181 -11.99 -8.75 8.77
N VAL A 182 -12.39 -7.53 8.48
CA VAL A 182 -11.86 -6.37 9.21
C VAL A 182 -12.56 -6.32 10.56
N SER A 183 -11.78 -6.43 11.64
CA SER A 183 -12.34 -6.29 12.98
C SER A 183 -12.88 -4.88 13.19
N PHE A 184 -14.10 -4.77 13.66
CA PHE A 184 -14.78 -3.55 14.07
C PHE A 184 -15.54 -3.79 15.38
N PHE A 185 -15.93 -2.75 16.07
CA PHE A 185 -16.70 -2.85 17.31
C PHE A 185 -18.20 -2.99 17.03
N THR A 186 -18.90 -3.79 17.84
CA THR A 186 -20.37 -3.68 17.96
C THR A 186 -20.75 -2.36 18.62
N PRO A 187 -22.05 -1.94 18.63
CA PRO A 187 -22.48 -0.75 19.36
C PRO A 187 -22.07 -0.76 20.84
N GLU A 188 -22.25 -1.91 21.50
CA GLU A 188 -21.91 -2.14 22.91
C GLU A 188 -20.40 -2.00 23.13
N GLN A 189 -19.59 -2.67 22.31
CA GLN A 189 -18.13 -2.61 22.37
C GLN A 189 -17.60 -1.20 22.09
N ALA A 190 -18.24 -0.46 21.16
CA ALA A 190 -17.89 0.93 20.89
C ALA A 190 -18.18 1.81 22.12
N SER A 191 -19.33 1.63 22.78
CA SER A 191 -19.68 2.33 24.01
C SER A 191 -18.70 2.02 25.15
N ILE A 192 -18.33 0.74 25.34
CA ILE A 192 -17.32 0.33 26.31
C ILE A 192 -15.97 0.99 26.01
N PHE A 193 -15.55 0.99 24.75
CA PHE A 193 -14.27 1.62 24.34
C PHE A 193 -14.27 3.14 24.62
N LEU A 194 -15.36 3.85 24.32
CA LEU A 194 -15.49 5.28 24.61
C LEU A 194 -15.49 5.57 26.12
N ALA A 195 -16.20 4.76 26.90
CA ALA A 195 -16.19 4.89 28.38
C ALA A 195 -14.79 4.66 28.97
N GLU A 196 -14.03 3.70 28.43
CA GLU A 196 -12.63 3.47 28.83
C GLU A 196 -11.72 4.64 28.47
N LEU A 197 -11.93 5.29 27.31
CA LEU A 197 -11.20 6.51 26.94
C LEU A 197 -11.46 7.65 27.93
N ASP A 198 -12.73 7.88 28.28
CA ASP A 198 -13.12 8.95 29.20
C ASP A 198 -12.60 8.67 30.61
N ARG A 199 -12.77 7.44 31.11
CA ARG A 199 -12.24 7.02 32.40
C ARG A 199 -10.72 7.21 32.48
N GLY A 200 -9.99 6.68 31.48
CA GLY A 200 -8.53 6.81 31.45
C GLY A 200 -8.04 8.25 31.30
N THR A 201 -8.84 9.13 30.69
CA THR A 201 -8.53 10.57 30.61
C THR A 201 -8.72 11.23 31.96
N MET A 202 -9.79 10.92 32.69
CA MET A 202 -10.03 11.42 34.06
C MET A 202 -8.96 10.99 35.05
N GLU A 203 -8.50 9.73 34.91
CA GLU A 203 -7.41 9.16 35.72
C GLU A 203 -6.01 9.63 35.30
N GLY A 204 -5.87 10.40 34.22
CA GLY A 204 -4.58 10.84 33.66
C GLY A 204 -3.75 9.74 33.00
N THR A 205 -4.31 8.55 32.78
CA THR A 205 -3.63 7.39 32.15
C THR A 205 -3.72 7.40 30.62
N ILE A 206 -4.69 8.15 30.06
CA ILE A 206 -4.85 8.41 28.63
C ILE A 206 -4.78 9.92 28.40
N PRO A 207 -3.80 10.43 27.62
CA PRO A 207 -3.76 11.85 27.25
C PRO A 207 -5.05 12.29 26.55
N LEU A 208 -5.57 13.48 26.89
CA LEU A 208 -6.80 14.03 26.31
C LEU A 208 -6.76 14.05 24.78
N GLN A 209 -5.61 14.39 24.18
CA GLN A 209 -5.45 14.34 22.71
C GLN A 209 -5.67 12.95 22.10
N HIS A 210 -5.32 11.87 22.80
CA HIS A 210 -5.58 10.52 22.30
C HIS A 210 -7.07 10.17 22.37
N ASN A 211 -7.75 10.55 23.44
CA ASN A 211 -9.19 10.38 23.55
C ASN A 211 -9.89 11.13 22.40
N ILE A 212 -9.60 12.40 22.20
CA ILE A 212 -10.15 13.21 21.10
C ILE A 212 -9.86 12.58 19.74
N PHE A 213 -8.65 12.06 19.52
CA PHE A 213 -8.29 11.37 18.28
C PHE A 213 -9.26 10.22 17.99
N PHE A 214 -9.50 9.34 18.96
CA PHE A 214 -10.38 8.18 18.78
C PHE A 214 -11.85 8.56 18.70
N GLN A 215 -12.28 9.55 19.44
CA GLN A 215 -13.63 10.13 19.34
C GLN A 215 -13.90 10.68 17.93
N LEU A 216 -12.97 11.47 17.38
CA LEU A 216 -13.07 11.98 16.01
C LEU A 216 -12.98 10.85 14.97
N ALA A 217 -12.07 9.88 15.15
CA ALA A 217 -11.93 8.75 14.24
C ALA A 217 -13.22 7.91 14.15
N LEU A 218 -13.91 7.72 15.28
CA LEU A 218 -15.16 6.97 15.36
C LEU A 218 -16.35 7.81 14.88
N SER A 219 -16.54 9.01 15.43
CA SER A 219 -17.74 9.83 15.16
C SER A 219 -17.74 10.44 13.76
N CYS A 220 -16.58 10.85 13.24
CA CYS A 220 -16.42 11.44 11.91
C CYS A 220 -15.91 10.46 10.86
N GLY A 221 -15.57 9.23 11.24
CA GLY A 221 -15.08 8.18 10.34
C GLY A 221 -13.77 8.53 9.64
N LEU A 222 -12.86 9.26 10.30
CA LEU A 222 -11.62 9.74 9.72
C LEU A 222 -10.65 8.59 9.45
N ARG A 223 -9.90 8.70 8.34
CA ARG A 223 -8.71 7.86 8.16
C ARG A 223 -7.63 8.31 9.14
N ARG A 224 -6.82 7.37 9.64
CA ARG A 224 -5.71 7.68 10.57
C ARG A 224 -4.84 8.85 10.09
N GLY A 225 -4.42 8.84 8.82
CA GLY A 225 -3.59 9.90 8.25
C GLY A 225 -4.31 11.24 8.10
N GLU A 226 -5.63 11.24 7.88
CA GLU A 226 -6.48 12.45 7.86
C GLU A 226 -6.52 13.07 9.27
N ALA A 227 -6.85 12.26 10.28
CA ALA A 227 -6.91 12.72 11.66
C ALA A 227 -5.58 13.30 12.15
N VAL A 228 -4.44 12.60 11.93
CA VAL A 228 -3.11 13.11 12.32
C VAL A 228 -2.74 14.40 11.60
N ALA A 229 -3.27 14.62 10.37
CA ALA A 229 -2.97 15.81 9.59
C ALA A 229 -3.79 17.05 9.99
N LEU A 230 -4.81 16.91 10.88
CA LEU A 230 -5.65 18.01 11.29
C LEU A 230 -4.86 19.12 11.98
N GLN A 231 -5.24 20.34 11.69
CA GLN A 231 -4.78 21.57 12.34
C GLN A 231 -5.95 22.28 13.02
N TRP A 232 -5.65 23.14 13.98
CA TRP A 232 -6.68 23.94 14.66
C TRP A 232 -7.55 24.76 13.72
N LYS A 233 -6.99 25.26 12.62
CA LYS A 233 -7.73 26.00 11.59
C LYS A 233 -8.72 25.16 10.77
N ASP A 234 -8.62 23.84 10.85
CA ASP A 234 -9.54 22.92 10.17
C ASP A 234 -10.81 22.66 10.99
N ILE A 235 -10.86 23.13 12.26
CA ILE A 235 -12.01 23.01 13.15
C ILE A 235 -12.76 24.35 13.15
N ASP A 236 -14.01 24.31 12.74
CA ASP A 236 -14.93 25.43 12.90
C ASP A 236 -15.81 25.17 14.14
N PHE A 237 -15.56 25.96 15.20
CA PHE A 237 -16.30 25.84 16.43
C PHE A 237 -17.70 26.51 16.36
N ALA A 238 -17.89 27.47 15.44
CA ALA A 238 -19.17 28.16 15.28
C ALA A 238 -20.18 27.26 14.56
N ASP A 239 -19.73 26.65 13.42
CA ASP A 239 -20.56 25.74 12.63
C ASP A 239 -20.51 24.30 13.14
N GLY A 240 -19.64 23.99 14.11
CA GLY A 240 -19.46 22.65 14.66
C GLY A 240 -18.94 21.65 13.64
N THR A 241 -18.02 22.06 12.77
CA THR A 241 -17.54 21.22 11.65
C THR A 241 -16.03 21.05 11.65
N VAL A 242 -15.59 20.00 10.93
CA VAL A 242 -14.17 19.75 10.62
C VAL A 242 -13.97 19.61 9.11
N THR A 243 -12.99 20.33 8.58
CA THR A 243 -12.59 20.26 7.15
C THR A 243 -11.48 19.24 6.97
N ILE A 244 -11.72 18.25 6.11
CA ILE A 244 -10.76 17.20 5.76
C ILE A 244 -10.25 17.46 4.35
N ASN A 245 -9.01 17.93 4.21
CA ASN A 245 -8.40 18.29 2.92
C ASN A 245 -6.94 17.83 2.79
N LYS A 246 -6.44 17.04 3.75
CA LYS A 246 -5.06 16.56 3.78
C LYS A 246 -4.94 15.24 4.53
N SER A 247 -3.85 14.53 4.29
CA SER A 247 -3.54 13.28 4.98
C SER A 247 -2.03 13.16 5.19
N MET A 248 -1.63 12.69 6.37
CA MET A 248 -0.23 12.46 6.72
C MET A 248 0.20 11.03 6.41
N ALA A 249 1.38 10.89 5.82
CA ALA A 249 2.08 9.63 5.62
C ALA A 249 3.54 9.75 6.04
N ILE A 250 4.25 8.63 6.12
CA ILE A 250 5.70 8.59 6.27
C ILE A 250 6.29 8.12 4.94
N VAL A 251 7.30 8.83 4.46
CA VAL A 251 8.09 8.49 3.28
C VAL A 251 9.55 8.69 3.66
N GLU A 252 10.37 7.66 3.50
CA GLU A 252 11.79 7.67 3.85
C GLU A 252 12.06 8.16 5.30
N GLY A 253 11.21 7.74 6.23
CA GLY A 253 11.28 8.14 7.64
C GLY A 253 10.82 9.56 7.94
N LYS A 254 10.49 10.37 6.93
CA LYS A 254 10.04 11.75 7.08
C LYS A 254 8.52 11.85 6.97
N LYS A 255 7.94 12.81 7.71
CA LYS A 255 6.51 13.14 7.62
C LYS A 255 6.23 13.79 6.27
N TYR A 256 5.28 13.24 5.54
CA TYR A 256 4.88 13.70 4.22
C TYR A 256 3.38 14.02 4.22
N LEU A 257 3.06 15.29 3.96
CA LEU A 257 1.68 15.75 3.87
C LEU A 257 1.16 15.53 2.44
N LYS A 258 0.11 14.74 2.31
CA LYS A 258 -0.56 14.49 1.04
C LYS A 258 -1.78 15.38 0.92
N THR A 259 -1.92 16.03 -0.23
CA THR A 259 -3.22 16.53 -0.66
C THR A 259 -4.06 15.39 -1.22
N PRO A 260 -5.38 15.41 -1.07
CA PRO A 260 -6.25 14.38 -1.62
C PRO A 260 -6.12 14.28 -3.14
N LYS A 261 -6.06 13.04 -3.68
CA LYS A 261 -5.98 12.79 -5.13
C LYS A 261 -7.23 13.21 -5.89
N ASN A 262 -8.38 13.19 -5.22
CA ASN A 262 -9.69 13.46 -5.82
C ASN A 262 -10.42 14.50 -4.98
N ARG A 263 -11.18 15.39 -5.63
CA ARG A 263 -12.08 16.37 -4.99
C ARG A 263 -13.07 15.71 -4.03
N THR A 264 -13.45 14.46 -4.25
CA THR A 264 -14.33 13.68 -3.37
C THR A 264 -13.71 13.32 -2.01
N SER A 265 -12.40 13.50 -1.86
CA SER A 265 -11.71 13.29 -0.58
C SER A 265 -11.69 14.56 0.29
N GLU A 266 -11.92 15.72 -0.30
CA GLU A 266 -12.16 16.97 0.43
C GLU A 266 -13.62 17.00 0.88
N ARG A 267 -13.83 17.15 2.19
CA ARG A 267 -15.16 17.13 2.76
C ARG A 267 -15.21 17.89 4.07
N ILE A 268 -16.37 18.43 4.38
CA ILE A 268 -16.71 19.05 5.66
C ILE A 268 -17.64 18.09 6.39
N ILE A 269 -17.34 17.82 7.66
CA ILE A 269 -18.09 16.86 8.48
C ILE A 269 -18.53 17.54 9.76
N SER A 270 -19.79 17.42 10.14
CA SER A 270 -20.29 17.86 11.44
C SER A 270 -19.70 16.99 12.55
N VAL A 271 -19.19 17.65 13.58
CA VAL A 271 -18.58 17.05 14.78
C VAL A 271 -19.62 17.02 15.90
N PRO A 272 -19.78 15.92 16.65
CA PRO A 272 -20.69 15.89 17.79
C PRO A 272 -20.35 16.94 18.85
N ALA A 273 -21.37 17.54 19.47
CA ALA A 273 -21.20 18.63 20.41
C ALA A 273 -20.28 18.29 21.60
N HIS A 274 -20.35 17.04 22.12
CA HIS A 274 -19.46 16.59 23.19
C HIS A 274 -17.99 16.58 22.78
N VAL A 275 -17.67 16.18 21.52
CA VAL A 275 -16.30 16.20 21.00
C VAL A 275 -15.81 17.63 20.80
N LEU A 276 -16.68 18.54 20.36
CA LEU A 276 -16.36 19.98 20.29
C LEU A 276 -16.04 20.55 21.68
N GLY A 277 -16.80 20.16 22.70
CA GLY A 277 -16.51 20.53 24.09
C GLY A 277 -15.15 20.00 24.58
N MET A 278 -14.79 18.75 24.20
CA MET A 278 -13.46 18.21 24.48
C MET A 278 -12.35 18.95 23.74
N LEU A 279 -12.56 19.31 22.47
CA LEU A 279 -11.63 20.11 21.68
C LEU A 279 -11.42 21.50 22.28
N GLY A 280 -12.48 22.14 22.79
CA GLY A 280 -12.38 23.42 23.49
C GLY A 280 -11.50 23.33 24.74
N ARG A 281 -11.70 22.32 25.59
CA ARG A 281 -10.85 22.07 26.77
C ARG A 281 -9.39 21.78 26.34
N TYR A 282 -9.21 20.95 25.39
CA TYR A 282 -7.86 20.61 24.86
C TYR A 282 -7.16 21.83 24.28
N ARG A 283 -7.87 22.76 23.67
CA ARG A 283 -7.30 24.02 23.18
C ARG A 283 -6.66 24.84 24.29
N LEU A 284 -7.31 24.92 25.45
CA LEU A 284 -6.74 25.61 26.61
C LEU A 284 -5.46 24.92 27.11
N GLU A 285 -5.48 23.59 27.23
CA GLU A 285 -4.28 22.81 27.62
C GLU A 285 -3.15 22.99 26.61
N TYR A 286 -3.47 22.93 25.31
CA TYR A 286 -2.52 23.12 24.22
C TYR A 286 -1.85 24.50 24.25
N ASP A 287 -2.63 25.56 24.43
CA ASP A 287 -2.13 26.94 24.48
C ASP A 287 -1.29 27.18 25.76
N ALA A 288 -1.69 26.62 26.89
CA ALA A 288 -0.89 26.64 28.13
C ALA A 288 0.43 25.91 27.99
N TYR A 289 0.42 24.70 27.39
CA TYR A 289 1.61 23.90 27.14
C TYR A 289 2.56 24.58 26.16
N ARG A 290 2.02 25.20 25.10
CA ARG A 290 2.80 26.01 24.16
C ARG A 290 3.48 27.19 24.87
N ALA A 291 2.77 27.89 25.74
CA ALA A 291 3.33 29.01 26.52
C ALA A 291 4.43 28.53 27.47
N GLN A 292 4.26 27.37 28.10
CA GLN A 292 5.28 26.74 28.96
C GLN A 292 6.58 26.40 28.23
N LEU A 293 6.51 25.83 27.02
CA LEU A 293 7.66 25.48 26.22
C LEU A 293 8.36 26.68 25.58
N GLY A 294 7.64 27.78 25.35
CA GLY A 294 8.21 29.01 24.80
C GLY A 294 9.02 28.77 23.52
N SER A 295 10.31 29.08 23.54
CA SER A 295 11.22 28.92 22.39
C SER A 295 11.52 27.46 22.00
N GLN A 296 11.23 26.49 22.87
CA GLN A 296 11.38 25.06 22.58
C GLN A 296 10.20 24.52 21.77
N TRP A 297 9.15 25.31 21.58
CA TRP A 297 7.99 24.90 20.83
C TRP A 297 8.28 24.75 19.33
N ALA A 298 8.29 23.51 18.83
CA ALA A 298 8.49 23.17 17.41
C ALA A 298 7.17 22.99 16.62
N GLY A 299 6.03 23.32 17.23
CA GLY A 299 4.72 23.04 16.67
C GLY A 299 4.31 24.00 15.56
N SER A 300 3.54 23.50 14.61
CA SER A 300 3.04 24.21 13.42
C SER A 300 1.51 24.30 13.36
N GLY A 301 0.83 24.33 14.51
CA GLY A 301 -0.62 24.45 14.62
C GLY A 301 -1.39 23.14 14.36
N HIS A 302 -0.72 21.99 14.37
CA HIS A 302 -1.38 20.69 14.31
C HIS A 302 -2.18 20.41 15.58
N LEU A 303 -3.32 19.73 15.39
CA LEU A 303 -4.21 19.36 16.49
C LEU A 303 -3.57 18.33 17.42
N PHE A 304 -2.92 17.31 16.86
CA PHE A 304 -2.27 16.23 17.59
C PHE A 304 -0.76 16.39 17.53
N ILE A 305 -0.13 16.47 18.71
CA ILE A 305 1.27 16.88 18.85
C ILE A 305 2.10 15.86 19.65
N GLN A 306 3.40 15.97 19.51
CA GLN A 306 4.41 15.35 20.34
C GLN A 306 4.76 16.26 21.55
N TRP A 307 5.67 15.79 22.39
CA TRP A 307 6.13 16.50 23.59
C TRP A 307 6.77 17.87 23.30
N ASP A 308 7.33 18.07 22.10
CA ASP A 308 7.95 19.34 21.66
C ASP A 308 6.97 20.23 20.87
N GLY A 309 5.70 19.87 20.82
CA GLY A 309 4.69 20.55 20.00
C GLY A 309 4.72 20.20 18.53
N SER A 310 5.72 19.43 18.05
CA SER A 310 5.74 18.97 16.67
C SER A 310 4.59 17.99 16.38
N GLN A 311 4.23 17.83 15.12
CA GLN A 311 3.12 16.96 14.73
C GLN A 311 3.31 15.51 15.19
N MET A 312 2.24 14.88 15.68
CA MET A 312 2.20 13.47 16.05
C MET A 312 2.59 12.55 14.88
N TYR A 313 3.30 11.45 15.17
CA TYR A 313 3.55 10.41 14.15
C TYR A 313 2.30 9.61 13.82
N PRO A 314 2.08 9.25 12.53
CA PRO A 314 0.92 8.45 12.12
C PRO A 314 0.81 7.07 12.80
N SER A 315 1.90 6.52 13.33
CA SER A 315 1.91 5.25 14.07
C SER A 315 1.52 5.38 15.54
N THR A 316 1.56 6.59 16.12
CA THR A 316 1.26 6.81 17.54
C THR A 316 -0.15 6.34 17.92
N PRO A 317 -1.21 6.63 17.15
CA PRO A 317 -2.55 6.15 17.48
C PRO A 317 -2.69 4.62 17.46
N ASP A 318 -1.98 3.91 16.58
CA ASP A 318 -1.99 2.44 16.56
C ASP A 318 -1.39 1.86 17.84
N HIS A 319 -0.31 2.46 18.35
CA HIS A 319 0.33 2.04 19.60
C HIS A 319 -0.56 2.38 20.82
N ALA A 320 -1.13 3.57 20.84
CA ALA A 320 -2.04 4.01 21.90
C ALA A 320 -3.26 3.08 21.99
N MET A 321 -3.92 2.83 20.86
CA MET A 321 -5.10 1.97 20.81
C MET A 321 -4.81 0.55 21.30
N ARG A 322 -3.70 -0.05 20.87
CA ARG A 322 -3.29 -1.38 21.35
C ARG A 322 -3.09 -1.42 22.86
N LYS A 323 -2.44 -0.38 23.44
CA LYS A 323 -2.23 -0.27 24.89
C LYS A 323 -3.56 -0.16 25.63
N ILE A 324 -4.48 0.68 25.13
CA ILE A 324 -5.80 0.91 25.75
C ILE A 324 -6.61 -0.40 25.76
N ILE A 325 -6.73 -1.08 24.59
CA ILE A 325 -7.45 -2.35 24.48
C ILE A 325 -6.79 -3.42 25.35
N ALA A 326 -5.46 -3.53 25.35
CA ALA A 326 -4.74 -4.49 26.18
C ALA A 326 -4.97 -4.25 27.67
N ARG A 327 -4.96 -2.99 28.12
CA ARG A 327 -5.24 -2.61 29.52
C ARG A 327 -6.67 -2.99 29.90
N TYR A 328 -7.65 -2.61 29.10
CA TYR A 328 -9.05 -3.00 29.32
C TYR A 328 -9.19 -4.52 29.43
N ASN A 329 -8.64 -5.24 28.45
CA ASN A 329 -8.70 -6.70 28.38
C ASN A 329 -7.96 -7.40 29.54
N GLY A 330 -6.97 -6.73 30.15
CA GLY A 330 -6.29 -7.25 31.35
C GLY A 330 -7.15 -7.16 32.62
N ALA A 331 -8.05 -6.18 32.67
CA ALA A 331 -8.86 -5.87 33.87
C ALA A 331 -10.29 -6.44 33.82
N HIS A 332 -10.81 -6.85 32.68
CA HIS A 332 -12.20 -7.27 32.50
C HIS A 332 -12.30 -8.66 31.91
N GLU A 333 -13.35 -9.42 32.24
CA GLU A 333 -13.60 -10.76 31.65
C GLU A 333 -14.09 -10.63 30.22
N GLU A 334 -15.03 -9.74 29.95
CA GLU A 334 -15.48 -9.42 28.61
C GLU A 334 -14.40 -8.65 27.86
N LYS A 335 -13.93 -9.23 26.75
CA LYS A 335 -12.79 -8.70 26.00
C LYS A 335 -13.23 -7.89 24.79
N LEU A 336 -12.60 -6.73 24.60
CA LEU A 336 -12.69 -5.99 23.36
C LEU A 336 -11.85 -6.68 22.27
N PRO A 337 -12.38 -6.80 21.04
CA PRO A 337 -11.61 -7.33 19.92
C PRO A 337 -10.44 -6.40 19.56
N HIS A 338 -9.40 -6.97 18.93
CA HIS A 338 -8.30 -6.16 18.42
C HIS A 338 -8.77 -5.33 17.21
N VAL A 339 -9.11 -4.08 17.44
CA VAL A 339 -9.48 -3.10 16.42
C VAL A 339 -8.33 -2.11 16.22
N THR A 340 -8.15 -1.64 14.99
CA THR A 340 -7.16 -0.60 14.66
C THR A 340 -7.87 0.75 14.47
N PRO A 341 -7.16 1.90 14.43
CA PRO A 341 -7.78 3.18 14.08
C PRO A 341 -8.54 3.16 12.74
N HIS A 342 -8.10 2.31 11.78
CA HIS A 342 -8.86 2.09 10.56
C HIS A 342 -10.14 1.28 10.80
N GLY A 343 -10.13 0.35 11.74
CA GLY A 343 -11.30 -0.39 12.17
C GLY A 343 -12.37 0.48 12.84
N LEU A 344 -12.00 1.59 13.51
CA LEU A 344 -12.97 2.57 14.03
C LEU A 344 -13.79 3.23 12.91
N ARG A 345 -13.17 3.50 11.76
CA ARG A 345 -13.89 3.99 10.59
C ARG A 345 -14.88 2.95 10.04
N HIS A 346 -14.51 1.65 10.08
CA HIS A 346 -15.43 0.57 9.74
C HIS A 346 -16.57 0.49 10.76
N THR A 347 -16.27 0.63 12.06
CA THR A 347 -17.26 0.73 13.12
C THR A 347 -18.24 1.88 12.84
N SER A 348 -17.72 3.10 12.57
CA SER A 348 -18.54 4.26 12.20
C SER A 348 -19.49 3.97 11.04
N ALA A 349 -18.97 3.38 9.96
CA ALA A 349 -19.78 3.01 8.80
C ALA A 349 -20.90 2.02 9.17
N THR A 350 -20.55 0.96 9.89
CA THR A 350 -21.49 -0.11 10.28
C THR A 350 -22.58 0.43 11.20
N LEU A 351 -22.21 1.27 12.18
CA LEU A 351 -23.15 1.89 13.10
C LEU A 351 -24.15 2.81 12.37
N LEU A 352 -23.67 3.67 11.47
CA LEU A 352 -24.56 4.56 10.70
C LEU A 352 -25.55 3.76 9.83
N ILE A 353 -25.08 2.69 9.21
CA ILE A 353 -25.91 1.83 8.37
C ILE A 353 -26.96 1.08 9.20
N SER A 354 -26.57 0.58 10.39
CA SER A 354 -27.51 -0.11 11.29
C SER A 354 -28.64 0.81 11.76
N GLN A 355 -28.37 2.12 11.86
CA GLN A 355 -29.33 3.15 12.24
C GLN A 355 -30.12 3.73 11.04
N ASN A 356 -30.16 3.04 9.91
CA ASN A 356 -30.89 3.45 8.72
C ASN A 356 -30.48 4.78 8.10
N VAL A 357 -29.25 5.26 8.37
CA VAL A 357 -28.72 6.43 7.66
C VAL A 357 -28.57 6.06 6.19
N ASP A 358 -29.03 6.94 5.30
CA ASP A 358 -29.04 6.71 3.85
C ASP A 358 -27.67 6.23 3.34
N ILE A 359 -27.71 5.16 2.56
CA ILE A 359 -26.55 4.49 1.98
C ILE A 359 -25.67 5.42 1.11
N ARG A 360 -26.22 6.53 0.63
CA ARG A 360 -25.48 7.57 -0.11
C ARG A 360 -24.74 8.56 0.80
N THR A 361 -25.31 8.84 1.98
CA THR A 361 -24.72 9.76 2.95
C THR A 361 -23.45 9.18 3.58
N VAL A 362 -23.43 7.89 3.91
CA VAL A 362 -22.30 7.24 4.58
C VAL A 362 -21.00 7.30 3.75
N PRO A 363 -20.97 6.93 2.45
CA PRO A 363 -19.76 7.08 1.62
C PRO A 363 -19.27 8.51 1.51
N ASN A 364 -20.18 9.49 1.37
CA ASN A 364 -19.83 10.90 1.30
C ASN A 364 -19.18 11.37 2.59
N ARG A 365 -19.77 11.06 3.76
CA ARG A 365 -19.21 11.39 5.07
C ARG A 365 -17.84 10.76 5.28
N LEU A 366 -17.66 9.51 4.82
CA LEU A 366 -16.40 8.80 4.93
C LEU A 366 -15.39 9.19 3.82
N GLY A 367 -15.79 9.82 2.71
CA GLY A 367 -14.92 10.11 1.57
C GLY A 367 -14.45 8.83 0.88
N HIS A 368 -15.38 7.92 0.55
CA HIS A 368 -15.11 6.75 -0.26
C HIS A 368 -15.26 7.09 -1.74
N ALA A 369 -14.15 7.06 -2.49
CA ALA A 369 -14.16 7.28 -3.94
C ALA A 369 -14.82 6.13 -4.73
N GLN A 370 -14.95 4.94 -4.12
CA GLN A 370 -15.56 3.77 -4.76
C GLN A 370 -16.59 3.12 -3.83
N THR A 371 -17.79 2.96 -4.33
CA THR A 371 -18.89 2.24 -3.69
C THR A 371 -18.57 0.78 -3.39
N SER A 372 -17.65 0.14 -4.13
CA SER A 372 -17.24 -1.25 -3.91
C SER A 372 -16.55 -1.48 -2.55
N THR A 373 -15.79 -0.52 -2.04
CA THR A 373 -15.18 -0.61 -0.70
C THR A 373 -16.25 -0.47 0.38
N ALA A 374 -17.23 0.40 0.16
CA ALA A 374 -18.39 0.54 1.00
C ALA A 374 -19.24 -0.76 0.98
N MET A 375 -19.49 -1.35 -0.19
CA MET A 375 -20.26 -2.58 -0.37
C MET A 375 -19.79 -3.74 0.53
N ASN A 376 -18.49 -3.95 0.68
CA ASN A 376 -17.96 -5.01 1.57
C ASN A 376 -18.25 -4.75 3.06
N ILE A 377 -18.33 -3.49 3.49
CA ILE A 377 -18.75 -3.09 4.84
C ILE A 377 -20.26 -3.28 4.98
N TYR A 378 -21.01 -2.99 3.91
CA TYR A 378 -22.48 -3.11 3.86
C TYR A 378 -22.96 -4.55 3.92
N THR A 379 -22.20 -5.55 3.43
CA THR A 379 -22.66 -6.94 3.32
C THR A 379 -23.13 -7.50 4.67
N HIS A 380 -22.38 -7.25 5.76
CA HIS A 380 -22.77 -7.70 7.10
C HIS A 380 -23.96 -6.93 7.69
N ALA A 381 -24.07 -5.63 7.42
CA ALA A 381 -25.20 -4.81 7.88
C ALA A 381 -26.47 -5.13 7.06
N LEU A 382 -26.31 -5.45 5.76
CA LEU A 382 -27.41 -5.83 4.87
C LEU A 382 -28.00 -7.20 5.22
N GLN A 383 -27.21 -8.18 5.68
CA GLN A 383 -27.74 -9.49 6.12
C GLN A 383 -28.71 -9.36 7.30
N LYS A 384 -28.39 -8.51 8.31
CA LYS A 384 -29.35 -8.21 9.38
C LYS A 384 -30.59 -7.47 8.90
N LYS A 385 -30.44 -6.58 7.89
CA LYS A 385 -31.59 -5.86 7.30
C LYS A 385 -32.45 -6.74 6.43
N ASP A 386 -31.90 -7.73 5.76
CA ASP A 386 -32.64 -8.69 4.97
C ASP A 386 -33.61 -9.50 5.85
N ALA A 387 -33.15 -9.95 7.02
CA ALA A 387 -34.00 -10.59 8.02
C ALA A 387 -35.11 -9.67 8.53
N GLN A 388 -34.78 -8.39 8.84
CA GLN A 388 -35.77 -7.38 9.23
C GLN A 388 -36.78 -7.05 8.10
N ALA A 389 -36.31 -7.00 6.86
CA ALA A 389 -37.17 -6.78 5.70
C ALA A 389 -38.13 -7.96 5.50
N ALA A 390 -37.66 -9.20 5.68
CA ALA A 390 -38.51 -10.39 5.64
C ALA A 390 -39.58 -10.36 6.74
N GLU A 391 -39.20 -10.04 7.98
CA GLU A 391 -40.13 -9.91 9.11
C GLU A 391 -41.14 -8.76 8.88
N THR A 392 -40.68 -7.63 8.34
CA THR A 392 -41.54 -6.49 7.99
C THR A 392 -42.56 -6.87 6.91
N LEU A 393 -42.12 -7.58 5.88
CA LEU A 393 -43.00 -8.09 4.83
C LEU A 393 -44.02 -9.12 5.38
N GLU A 394 -43.58 -10.02 6.24
CA GLU A 394 -44.45 -10.99 6.89
C GLU A 394 -45.50 -10.29 7.72
N ASN A 395 -45.14 -9.32 8.54
CA ASN A 395 -46.09 -8.52 9.34
C ASN A 395 -47.07 -7.72 8.48
N LEU A 396 -46.61 -7.11 7.37
CA LEU A 396 -47.48 -6.41 6.43
C LEU A 396 -48.46 -7.31 5.68
N LEU A 397 -48.02 -8.51 5.35
CA LEU A 397 -48.87 -9.49 4.59
C LEU A 397 -49.79 -10.25 5.53
N MET A 398 -49.42 -10.48 6.81
CA MET A 398 -50.25 -11.19 7.79
C MET A 398 -51.23 -10.26 8.52
N GLN A 399 -51.08 -8.92 8.48
CA GLN A 399 -52.03 -7.96 9.06
C GLN A 399 -53.29 -7.71 8.19
N LYS A 400 -53.48 -8.44 7.10
CA LYS A 400 -54.69 -8.39 6.27
C LYS A 400 -55.59 -9.62 6.51
N ASN A 401 -56.00 -9.85 7.75
CA ASN A 401 -57.21 -10.65 8.06
C ASN A 401 -57.83 -10.11 9.35
#